data_3a4a301e0172a153d978092ad2a1e534
#
_entry.id   3a4a301e0172a153d978092ad2a1e534
#
_cell.length_a   1.000
_cell.length_b   1.000
_cell.length_c   1.000
_cell.angle_alpha   90.00
_cell.angle_beta   90.00
_cell.angle_gamma   90.00
#
_symmetry.space_group_name_H-M   'P 1'
#
loop_
_entity.id
_entity.type
_entity.pdbx_description
1 polymer ?
#
loop_
_entity_poly.entity_id
_entity_poly.type
_entity_poly.pdbx_seq_one_letter_code
_entity_poly.pdbx_strand_id
1 'polypeptide(L)'
;MSLGIDLSPALKQCNFDCLYCELAPAQTVATQTQTITVNEIINELKSHLNAKIDVITLTANGEPTLYPEMDSLINAIDEIKGSTETLILTNSATLIDEKVFTSLLKLDQVKLSLDAISPDVFKKIDRPHESIKVEDIVQRVIAFSKVYTGKLFIEILFVHELNDTQEEVAKLNEVLLDVDAVRIDLGTIDRPPAYPVVGISYRELHDIAMMFDSSLPIHIASRIHAEPNNAPYSKEEILNTLDKRPLTQEDINLLLDEESRLLLLELIHEGKVSIKTVSNLEFLVPSKNIKRKKKKS
;
A
#
# COMPACT_ATOMS: atom_id res chain seq x y z
N MET A 1 15.20 -9.25 -1.15
CA MET A 1 13.86 -9.79 -1.54
C MET A 1 12.87 -9.52 -0.42
N SER A 2 11.61 -9.11 -0.74
CA SER A 2 10.56 -8.91 0.27
C SER A 2 9.62 -10.12 0.30
N LEU A 3 9.23 -10.54 1.50
CA LEU A 3 8.18 -11.53 1.75
C LEU A 3 6.98 -10.80 2.37
N GLY A 4 5.87 -10.71 1.62
CA GLY A 4 4.65 -10.03 2.07
C GLY A 4 3.73 -10.96 2.86
N ILE A 5 3.20 -10.45 3.97
CA ILE A 5 2.13 -11.07 4.75
C ILE A 5 0.85 -10.25 4.53
N ASP A 6 -0.19 -10.86 3.96
CA ASP A 6 -1.50 -10.26 3.79
C ASP A 6 -2.41 -10.64 4.98
N LEU A 7 -2.66 -9.68 5.85
CA LEU A 7 -3.45 -9.89 7.08
C LEU A 7 -4.97 -9.91 6.83
N SER A 8 -5.44 -9.59 5.61
CA SER A 8 -6.86 -9.61 5.23
C SER A 8 -7.07 -10.18 3.83
N PRO A 9 -6.70 -11.44 3.57
CA PRO A 9 -6.69 -11.99 2.21
C PRO A 9 -8.08 -12.21 1.61
N ALA A 10 -9.12 -12.36 2.43
CA ALA A 10 -10.46 -12.74 2.00
C ALA A 10 -11.27 -11.56 1.44
N LEU A 11 -11.13 -10.38 2.04
CA LEU A 11 -11.87 -9.18 1.63
C LEU A 11 -11.16 -7.89 2.08
N LYS A 12 -11.49 -6.77 1.43
CA LYS A 12 -10.98 -5.45 1.84
C LYS A 12 -11.55 -5.07 3.21
N GLN A 13 -10.67 -4.88 4.19
CA GLN A 13 -10.98 -4.36 5.53
C GLN A 13 -10.06 -3.17 5.81
N CYS A 14 -10.60 -1.97 5.63
CA CYS A 14 -9.88 -0.72 5.78
C CYS A 14 -10.75 0.31 6.51
N ASN A 15 -10.15 1.19 7.27
CA ASN A 15 -10.81 2.33 7.89
C ASN A 15 -10.86 3.56 6.95
N PHE A 16 -10.28 3.43 5.72
CA PHE A 16 -10.36 4.38 4.63
C PHE A 16 -10.98 3.73 3.38
N ASP A 17 -11.52 4.57 2.48
CA ASP A 17 -11.97 4.17 1.14
C ASP A 17 -11.42 5.14 0.09
N CYS A 18 -10.08 5.28 0.07
CA CYS A 18 -9.34 6.27 -0.71
C CYS A 18 -9.72 6.22 -2.19
N LEU A 19 -9.86 7.42 -2.82
CA LEU A 19 -10.23 7.53 -4.22
C LEU A 19 -9.20 6.90 -5.18
N TYR A 20 -7.94 6.90 -4.82
CA TYR A 20 -6.84 6.35 -5.61
C TYR A 20 -6.58 4.86 -5.38
N CYS A 21 -7.30 4.23 -4.44
CA CYS A 21 -7.10 2.83 -4.08
C CYS A 21 -7.35 1.89 -5.27
N GLU A 22 -6.43 0.95 -5.52
CA GLU A 22 -6.59 -0.08 -6.56
C GLU A 22 -7.62 -1.16 -6.17
N LEU A 23 -7.86 -1.32 -4.86
CA LEU A 23 -8.83 -2.28 -4.35
C LEU A 23 -10.27 -1.79 -4.59
N ALA A 24 -11.17 -2.75 -4.83
CA ALA A 24 -12.59 -2.42 -5.02
C ALA A 24 -13.14 -1.61 -3.83
N PRO A 25 -14.07 -0.65 -4.08
CA PRO A 25 -14.70 0.12 -3.02
C PRO A 25 -15.33 -0.79 -1.96
N ALA A 26 -15.15 -0.45 -0.70
CA ALA A 26 -15.74 -1.17 0.41
C ALA A 26 -16.19 -0.18 1.50
N GLN A 27 -17.16 -0.60 2.30
CA GLN A 27 -17.54 0.17 3.48
C GLN A 27 -16.36 0.18 4.48
N THR A 28 -16.06 1.35 5.03
CA THR A 28 -15.00 1.51 6.04
C THR A 28 -15.34 0.76 7.32
N VAL A 29 -14.33 0.16 7.94
CA VAL A 29 -14.47 -0.62 9.18
C VAL A 29 -13.50 -0.08 10.24
N ALA A 30 -13.89 -0.18 11.52
CA ALA A 30 -13.05 0.23 12.63
C ALA A 30 -12.07 -0.87 13.08
N THR A 31 -12.38 -2.13 12.78
CA THR A 31 -11.56 -3.30 13.12
C THR A 31 -11.72 -4.37 12.04
N GLN A 32 -10.72 -5.23 11.89
CA GLN A 32 -10.86 -6.43 11.07
C GLN A 32 -11.69 -7.49 11.82
N THR A 33 -12.63 -8.11 11.11
CA THR A 33 -13.52 -9.15 11.64
C THR A 33 -13.25 -10.53 11.04
N GLN A 34 -12.67 -10.58 9.84
CA GLN A 34 -12.21 -11.82 9.21
C GLN A 34 -10.68 -11.80 9.23
N THR A 35 -10.10 -12.53 10.17
CA THR A 35 -8.66 -12.55 10.42
C THR A 35 -8.13 -13.97 10.32
N ILE A 36 -6.84 -14.07 9.96
CA ILE A 36 -6.04 -15.28 10.07
C ILE A 36 -5.41 -15.27 11.46
N THR A 37 -5.29 -16.40 12.12
CA THR A 37 -4.66 -16.48 13.44
C THR A 37 -3.14 -16.26 13.35
N VAL A 38 -2.54 -15.73 14.42
CA VAL A 38 -1.08 -15.58 14.52
C VAL A 38 -0.35 -16.90 14.24
N ASN A 39 -0.87 -18.02 14.77
CA ASN A 39 -0.26 -19.33 14.56
C ASN A 39 -0.26 -19.78 13.09
N GLU A 40 -1.34 -19.53 12.35
CA GLU A 40 -1.41 -19.84 10.92
C GLU A 40 -0.39 -19.00 10.15
N ILE A 41 -0.33 -17.68 10.42
CA ILE A 41 0.63 -16.76 9.77
C ILE A 41 2.06 -17.22 10.07
N ILE A 42 2.41 -17.52 11.31
CA ILE A 42 3.76 -17.92 11.70
C ILE A 42 4.16 -19.28 11.11
N ASN A 43 3.23 -20.24 11.01
CA ASN A 43 3.51 -21.53 10.38
C ASN A 43 3.79 -21.36 8.87
N GLU A 44 3.01 -20.51 8.19
CA GLU A 44 3.22 -20.25 6.77
C GLU A 44 4.53 -19.47 6.57
N LEU A 45 4.78 -18.43 7.39
CA LEU A 45 6.01 -17.65 7.33
C LEU A 45 7.27 -18.53 7.48
N LYS A 46 7.28 -19.46 8.44
CA LYS A 46 8.41 -20.39 8.64
C LYS A 46 8.71 -21.23 7.42
N SER A 47 7.70 -21.60 6.63
CA SER A 47 7.89 -22.42 5.42
C SER A 47 8.55 -21.64 4.27
N HIS A 48 8.40 -20.31 4.25
CA HIS A 48 8.90 -19.42 3.19
C HIS A 48 10.15 -18.64 3.60
N LEU A 49 10.40 -18.48 4.90
CA LEU A 49 11.52 -17.68 5.41
C LEU A 49 12.85 -18.40 5.10
N ASN A 50 13.73 -17.71 4.39
CA ASN A 50 15.06 -18.24 4.02
C ASN A 50 16.07 -17.08 3.90
N ALA A 51 17.35 -17.41 3.74
CA ALA A 51 18.46 -16.45 3.72
C ALA A 51 18.42 -15.40 2.57
N LYS A 52 17.49 -15.55 1.61
CA LYS A 52 17.31 -14.59 0.51
C LYS A 52 16.26 -13.52 0.83
N ILE A 53 15.56 -13.65 1.96
CA ILE A 53 14.54 -12.68 2.37
C ILE A 53 15.23 -11.58 3.19
N ASP A 54 15.20 -10.35 2.68
CA ASP A 54 15.79 -9.19 3.35
C ASP A 54 14.77 -8.51 4.27
N VAL A 55 13.47 -8.54 3.90
CA VAL A 55 12.40 -7.87 4.64
C VAL A 55 11.11 -8.67 4.63
N ILE A 56 10.46 -8.77 5.79
CA ILE A 56 9.09 -9.24 5.98
C ILE A 56 8.18 -8.02 5.99
N THR A 57 7.27 -7.93 5.02
CA THR A 57 6.37 -6.77 4.89
C THR A 57 4.97 -7.14 5.37
N LEU A 58 4.49 -6.46 6.41
CA LEU A 58 3.12 -6.57 6.90
C LEU A 58 2.21 -5.69 6.04
N THR A 59 1.30 -6.30 5.34
CA THR A 59 0.30 -5.67 4.49
C THR A 59 -1.09 -6.24 4.76
N ALA A 60 -2.10 -5.67 4.15
CA ALA A 60 -3.44 -6.22 4.14
C ALA A 60 -4.15 -5.86 2.84
N ASN A 61 -5.16 -6.62 2.50
CA ASN A 61 -6.18 -6.18 1.56
C ASN A 61 -7.05 -5.13 2.29
N GLY A 62 -6.46 -3.94 2.51
CA GLY A 62 -6.98 -2.85 3.35
C GLY A 62 -5.92 -2.25 4.28
N GLU A 63 -6.25 -2.09 5.56
CA GLU A 63 -5.34 -1.51 6.56
C GLU A 63 -4.81 -2.59 7.51
N PRO A 64 -3.50 -2.89 7.49
CA PRO A 64 -2.92 -3.95 8.30
C PRO A 64 -3.02 -3.69 9.81
N THR A 65 -2.94 -2.45 10.26
CA THR A 65 -2.99 -2.11 11.69
C THR A 65 -4.35 -2.30 12.34
N LEU A 66 -5.39 -2.60 11.56
CA LEU A 66 -6.69 -3.05 12.07
C LEU A 66 -6.68 -4.53 12.51
N TYR A 67 -5.57 -5.25 12.31
CA TYR A 67 -5.43 -6.62 12.76
C TYR A 67 -5.41 -6.68 14.30
N PRO A 68 -6.33 -7.41 14.95
CA PRO A 68 -6.54 -7.31 16.39
C PRO A 68 -5.35 -7.80 17.23
N GLU A 69 -4.59 -8.77 16.72
CA GLU A 69 -3.47 -9.39 17.42
C GLU A 69 -2.10 -8.86 16.95
N MET A 70 -2.04 -7.59 16.50
CA MET A 70 -0.84 -6.99 15.91
C MET A 70 0.40 -7.14 16.82
N ASP A 71 0.26 -6.84 18.12
CA ASP A 71 1.38 -6.95 19.05
C ASP A 71 1.88 -8.40 19.21
N SER A 72 0.96 -9.35 19.32
CA SER A 72 1.29 -10.78 19.39
C SER A 72 1.97 -11.27 18.11
N LEU A 73 1.49 -10.81 16.95
CA LEU A 73 2.07 -11.15 15.65
C LEU A 73 3.50 -10.61 15.52
N ILE A 74 3.72 -9.32 15.84
CA ILE A 74 5.05 -8.71 15.77
C ILE A 74 6.04 -9.45 16.67
N ASN A 75 5.65 -9.76 17.93
CA ASN A 75 6.49 -10.50 18.86
C ASN A 75 6.83 -11.91 18.31
N ALA A 76 5.85 -12.61 17.74
CA ALA A 76 6.06 -13.94 17.19
C ALA A 76 6.93 -13.94 15.91
N ILE A 77 6.86 -12.88 15.10
CA ILE A 77 7.76 -12.67 13.96
C ILE A 77 9.18 -12.42 14.45
N ASP A 78 9.35 -11.58 15.47
CA ASP A 78 10.66 -11.22 16.02
C ASP A 78 11.42 -12.45 16.54
N GLU A 79 10.71 -13.44 17.12
CA GLU A 79 11.29 -14.71 17.58
C GLU A 79 11.89 -15.56 16.45
N ILE A 80 11.42 -15.41 15.20
CA ILE A 80 11.80 -16.30 14.09
C ILE A 80 12.51 -15.61 12.93
N LYS A 81 12.44 -14.27 12.84
CA LYS A 81 12.94 -13.50 11.68
C LYS A 81 14.47 -13.52 11.54
N GLY A 82 15.20 -13.80 12.61
CA GLY A 82 16.68 -13.70 12.64
C GLY A 82 17.15 -12.28 12.28
N SER A 83 17.95 -12.15 11.22
CA SER A 83 18.45 -10.84 10.73
C SER A 83 17.56 -10.20 9.68
N THR A 84 16.43 -10.83 9.30
CA THR A 84 15.46 -10.26 8.35
C THR A 84 14.77 -9.06 8.98
N GLU A 85 14.74 -7.93 8.29
CA GLU A 85 14.03 -6.74 8.78
C GLU A 85 12.51 -6.88 8.62
N THR A 86 11.76 -6.18 9.45
CA THR A 86 10.30 -6.08 9.37
C THR A 86 9.88 -4.71 8.85
N LEU A 87 8.85 -4.66 8.00
CA LEU A 87 8.26 -3.44 7.47
C LEU A 87 6.74 -3.50 7.58
N ILE A 88 6.11 -2.41 7.96
CA ILE A 88 4.66 -2.21 7.80
C ILE A 88 4.37 -1.00 6.93
N LEU A 89 3.31 -1.12 6.10
CA LEU A 89 2.74 -0.01 5.33
C LEU A 89 1.35 0.27 5.90
N THR A 90 1.11 1.49 6.38
CA THR A 90 -0.15 1.85 7.05
C THR A 90 -0.62 3.25 6.66
N ASN A 91 -1.91 3.46 6.68
CA ASN A 91 -2.54 4.76 6.47
C ASN A 91 -2.48 5.69 7.68
N SER A 92 -1.71 5.33 8.70
CA SER A 92 -1.42 6.12 9.91
C SER A 92 -2.59 6.34 10.88
N ALA A 93 -3.83 6.08 10.49
CA ALA A 93 -5.00 6.46 11.29
C ALA A 93 -5.08 5.77 12.66
N THR A 94 -4.56 4.55 12.74
CA THR A 94 -4.60 3.76 13.99
C THR A 94 -3.49 4.10 14.97
N LEU A 95 -2.54 5.00 14.63
CA LEU A 95 -1.56 5.53 15.57
C LEU A 95 -2.20 6.26 16.78
N ILE A 96 -3.47 6.64 16.69
CA ILE A 96 -4.25 7.18 17.81
C ILE A 96 -4.50 6.14 18.90
N ASP A 97 -4.49 4.84 18.56
CA ASP A 97 -4.55 3.74 19.54
C ASP A 97 -3.15 3.49 20.12
N GLU A 98 -3.02 3.63 21.45
CA GLU A 98 -1.74 3.48 22.14
C GLU A 98 -1.14 2.06 22.01
N LYS A 99 -1.99 1.03 21.88
CA LYS A 99 -1.52 -0.35 21.67
C LYS A 99 -0.88 -0.51 20.30
N VAL A 100 -1.52 0.03 19.25
CA VAL A 100 -0.96 0.02 17.91
C VAL A 100 0.33 0.84 17.87
N PHE A 101 0.30 2.06 18.41
CA PHE A 101 1.47 2.93 18.48
C PHE A 101 2.69 2.21 19.09
N THR A 102 2.51 1.61 20.28
CA THR A 102 3.58 0.90 20.99
C THR A 102 4.02 -0.38 20.27
N SER A 103 3.12 -1.07 19.59
CA SER A 103 3.45 -2.25 18.79
C SER A 103 4.33 -1.91 17.60
N LEU A 104 4.01 -0.81 16.89
CA LEU A 104 4.78 -0.38 15.72
C LEU A 104 6.20 0.09 16.09
N LEU A 105 6.45 0.54 17.33
CA LEU A 105 7.81 0.89 17.78
C LEU A 105 8.78 -0.29 17.78
N LYS A 106 8.30 -1.53 17.73
CA LYS A 106 9.09 -2.77 17.73
C LYS A 106 9.58 -3.16 16.33
N LEU A 107 9.02 -2.57 15.28
CA LEU A 107 9.39 -2.90 13.89
C LEU A 107 10.69 -2.21 13.46
N ASP A 108 11.41 -2.82 12.51
CA ASP A 108 12.65 -2.25 11.97
C ASP A 108 12.36 -1.08 11.02
N GLN A 109 11.24 -1.15 10.29
CA GLN A 109 10.83 -0.15 9.32
C GLN A 109 9.31 0.11 9.43
N VAL A 110 8.92 1.38 9.37
CA VAL A 110 7.51 1.79 9.33
C VAL A 110 7.33 2.81 8.21
N LYS A 111 6.36 2.57 7.32
CA LYS A 111 5.95 3.52 6.28
C LYS A 111 4.54 4.02 6.61
N LEU A 112 4.43 5.32 6.87
CA LEU A 112 3.20 6.02 7.21
C LEU A 112 2.73 6.82 6.00
N SER A 113 1.49 6.60 5.55
CA SER A 113 0.87 7.46 4.54
C SER A 113 0.28 8.70 5.19
N LEU A 114 0.45 9.85 4.51
CA LEU A 114 -0.09 11.16 4.92
C LEU A 114 -0.39 12.01 3.69
N ASP A 115 -1.53 11.78 3.05
CA ASP A 115 -1.84 12.35 1.73
C ASP A 115 -2.44 13.77 1.80
N ALA A 116 -2.94 14.18 2.97
CA ALA A 116 -3.52 15.49 3.19
C ALA A 116 -3.41 15.93 4.65
N ILE A 117 -3.42 17.26 4.86
CA ILE A 117 -3.43 17.92 6.16
C ILE A 117 -4.75 18.66 6.39
N SER A 118 -5.33 19.22 5.33
CA SER A 118 -6.61 19.93 5.41
C SER A 118 -7.76 18.93 5.57
N PRO A 119 -8.66 19.11 6.56
CA PRO A 119 -9.76 18.18 6.81
C PRO A 119 -10.67 17.91 5.63
N ASP A 120 -10.92 18.94 4.80
CA ASP A 120 -11.78 18.81 3.62
C ASP A 120 -11.08 18.02 2.49
N VAL A 121 -9.77 18.21 2.31
CA VAL A 121 -8.97 17.46 1.34
C VAL A 121 -8.87 16.00 1.79
N PHE A 122 -8.53 15.77 3.07
CA PHE A 122 -8.47 14.44 3.67
C PHE A 122 -9.79 13.66 3.51
N LYS A 123 -10.92 14.27 3.87
CA LYS A 123 -12.24 13.65 3.70
C LYS A 123 -12.54 13.32 2.25
N LYS A 124 -12.09 14.15 1.30
CA LYS A 124 -12.35 13.97 -0.11
C LYS A 124 -11.49 12.86 -0.72
N ILE A 125 -10.20 12.81 -0.40
CA ILE A 125 -9.23 11.87 -1.00
C ILE A 125 -9.23 10.52 -0.30
N ASP A 126 -9.15 10.50 1.03
CA ASP A 126 -8.99 9.28 1.83
C ASP A 126 -10.30 8.66 2.28
N ARG A 127 -11.39 9.45 2.30
CA ARG A 127 -12.74 9.00 2.67
C ARG A 127 -12.75 8.15 3.94
N PRO A 128 -12.23 8.72 5.05
CA PRO A 128 -12.04 7.97 6.29
C PRO A 128 -13.37 7.58 6.94
N HIS A 129 -13.30 6.58 7.81
CA HIS A 129 -14.37 6.32 8.77
C HIS A 129 -14.68 7.59 9.58
N GLU A 130 -15.95 7.84 9.87
CA GLU A 130 -16.46 9.11 10.47
C GLU A 130 -15.79 9.52 11.80
N SER A 131 -15.24 8.55 12.53
CA SER A 131 -14.56 8.79 13.82
C SER A 131 -13.13 9.32 13.66
N ILE A 132 -12.57 9.34 12.45
CA ILE A 132 -11.16 9.66 12.22
C ILE A 132 -11.01 11.12 11.79
N LYS A 133 -10.07 11.82 12.43
CA LYS A 133 -9.71 13.21 12.11
C LYS A 133 -8.25 13.29 11.72
N VAL A 134 -7.95 14.08 10.69
CA VAL A 134 -6.58 14.23 10.19
C VAL A 134 -5.68 14.93 11.20
N GLU A 135 -6.22 15.84 11.98
CA GLU A 135 -5.47 16.55 13.02
C GLU A 135 -4.90 15.60 14.07
N ASP A 136 -5.69 14.57 14.46
CA ASP A 136 -5.25 13.55 15.41
C ASP A 136 -4.15 12.67 14.77
N ILE A 137 -4.29 12.32 13.48
CA ILE A 137 -3.28 11.57 12.73
C ILE A 137 -1.97 12.35 12.69
N VAL A 138 -2.01 13.62 12.29
CA VAL A 138 -0.83 14.50 12.19
C VAL A 138 -0.07 14.56 13.52
N GLN A 139 -0.79 14.83 14.63
CA GLN A 139 -0.19 14.86 15.96
C GLN A 139 0.50 13.55 16.33
N ARG A 140 -0.14 12.42 16.00
CA ARG A 140 0.42 11.09 16.30
C ARG A 140 1.59 10.71 15.40
N VAL A 141 1.58 11.10 14.13
CA VAL A 141 2.72 10.91 13.21
C VAL A 141 3.94 11.68 13.71
N ILE A 142 3.77 12.95 14.10
CA ILE A 142 4.85 13.75 14.69
C ILE A 142 5.35 13.10 15.99
N ALA A 143 4.45 12.73 16.91
CA ALA A 143 4.83 12.10 18.17
C ALA A 143 5.56 10.77 17.95
N PHE A 144 5.10 9.94 17.01
CA PHE A 144 5.72 8.68 16.66
C PHE A 144 7.14 8.90 16.14
N SER A 145 7.34 9.86 15.23
CA SER A 145 8.65 10.15 14.65
C SER A 145 9.70 10.52 15.69
N LYS A 146 9.30 11.16 16.81
CA LYS A 146 10.23 11.61 17.86
C LYS A 146 10.71 10.48 18.77
N VAL A 147 10.00 9.36 18.83
CA VAL A 147 10.32 8.25 19.73
C VAL A 147 10.71 6.96 18.98
N TYR A 148 10.41 6.89 17.69
CA TYR A 148 10.73 5.73 16.88
C TYR A 148 12.22 5.70 16.53
N THR A 149 12.87 4.56 16.77
CA THR A 149 14.32 4.38 16.56
C THR A 149 14.67 3.61 15.29
N GLY A 150 13.65 3.01 14.64
CA GLY A 150 13.81 2.33 13.35
C GLY A 150 13.81 3.29 12.15
N LYS A 151 13.67 2.75 10.96
CA LYS A 151 13.61 3.55 9.72
C LYS A 151 12.17 4.01 9.46
N LEU A 152 11.90 5.29 9.67
CA LEU A 152 10.60 5.90 9.36
C LEU A 152 10.58 6.43 7.94
N PHE A 153 9.58 6.01 7.17
CA PHE A 153 9.27 6.53 5.85
C PHE A 153 7.91 7.22 5.89
N ILE A 154 7.77 8.36 5.23
CA ILE A 154 6.48 8.98 4.95
C ILE A 154 6.18 8.77 3.47
N GLU A 155 4.95 8.45 3.13
CA GLU A 155 4.48 8.35 1.75
C GLU A 155 3.36 9.35 1.53
N ILE A 156 3.43 10.10 0.42
CA ILE A 156 2.41 11.05 -0.02
C ILE A 156 2.05 10.69 -1.45
N LEU A 157 0.79 10.35 -1.68
CA LEU A 157 0.28 10.07 -3.02
C LEU A 157 -0.52 11.27 -3.53
N PHE A 158 -0.04 11.90 -4.61
CA PHE A 158 -0.72 13.04 -5.21
C PHE A 158 -1.75 12.62 -6.26
N VAL A 159 -2.93 13.20 -6.15
CA VAL A 159 -4.07 13.00 -7.05
C VAL A 159 -4.46 14.34 -7.65
N HIS A 160 -4.60 14.39 -8.97
CA HIS A 160 -4.89 15.61 -9.72
C HIS A 160 -6.15 16.32 -9.24
N GLU A 161 -6.05 17.65 -9.05
CA GLU A 161 -7.11 18.56 -8.55
C GLU A 161 -7.65 18.21 -7.14
N LEU A 162 -6.92 17.39 -6.36
CA LEU A 162 -7.33 17.05 -4.99
C LEU A 162 -6.35 17.58 -3.94
N ASN A 163 -5.14 17.00 -3.87
CA ASN A 163 -4.12 17.37 -2.89
C ASN A 163 -2.84 17.97 -3.52
N ASP A 164 -2.85 18.19 -4.83
CA ASP A 164 -1.74 18.78 -5.60
C ASP A 164 -1.76 20.34 -5.61
N THR A 165 -2.61 20.97 -4.80
CA THR A 165 -2.70 22.42 -4.71
C THR A 165 -1.53 23.02 -3.92
N GLN A 166 -1.09 24.23 -4.29
CA GLN A 166 0.00 24.93 -3.58
C GLN A 166 -0.30 25.08 -2.08
N GLU A 167 -1.58 25.32 -1.72
CA GLU A 167 -2.00 25.47 -0.33
C GLU A 167 -1.80 24.16 0.46
N GLU A 168 -2.23 23.02 -0.10
CA GLU A 168 -2.12 21.73 0.58
C GLU A 168 -0.66 21.28 0.67
N VAL A 169 0.13 21.48 -0.38
CA VAL A 169 1.57 21.19 -0.39
C VAL A 169 2.31 22.03 0.65
N ALA A 170 1.94 23.31 0.82
CA ALA A 170 2.54 24.15 1.85
C ALA A 170 2.24 23.65 3.28
N LYS A 171 1.02 23.19 3.54
CA LYS A 171 0.64 22.58 4.83
C LYS A 171 1.37 21.25 5.08
N LEU A 172 1.48 20.40 4.05
CA LEU A 172 2.29 19.18 4.11
C LEU A 172 3.74 19.51 4.45
N ASN A 173 4.34 20.48 3.77
CA ASN A 173 5.70 20.93 4.04
C ASN A 173 5.88 21.39 5.50
N GLU A 174 4.97 22.22 6.02
CA GLU A 174 5.02 22.70 7.40
C GLU A 174 4.99 21.54 8.42
N VAL A 175 4.08 20.59 8.25
CA VAL A 175 3.99 19.41 9.13
C VAL A 175 5.21 18.54 9.02
N LEU A 176 5.73 18.30 7.83
CA LEU A 176 6.87 17.40 7.60
C LEU A 176 8.18 17.94 8.18
N LEU A 177 8.33 19.25 8.37
CA LEU A 177 9.47 19.85 9.07
C LEU A 177 9.55 19.42 10.54
N ASP A 178 8.41 19.02 11.13
CA ASP A 178 8.34 18.47 12.49
C ASP A 178 8.46 16.95 12.55
N VAL A 179 8.56 16.25 11.42
CA VAL A 179 8.62 14.78 11.35
C VAL A 179 10.06 14.30 11.12
N ASP A 180 10.58 13.45 12.01
CA ASP A 180 11.90 12.85 11.87
C ASP A 180 11.84 11.59 10.98
N ALA A 181 11.72 11.78 9.67
CA ALA A 181 11.70 10.70 8.69
C ALA A 181 13.07 10.52 8.01
N VAL A 182 13.45 9.27 7.73
CA VAL A 182 14.67 8.98 6.94
C VAL A 182 14.45 9.22 5.45
N ARG A 183 13.21 9.21 4.98
CA ARG A 183 12.83 9.48 3.60
C ARG A 183 11.33 9.80 3.50
N ILE A 184 10.99 10.72 2.60
CA ILE A 184 9.63 11.11 2.27
C ILE A 184 9.41 10.78 0.78
N ASP A 185 8.63 9.73 0.52
CA ASP A 185 8.34 9.26 -0.83
C ASP A 185 7.14 10.04 -1.40
N LEU A 186 7.36 10.81 -2.47
CA LEU A 186 6.28 11.43 -3.23
C LEU A 186 5.91 10.53 -4.40
N GLY A 187 4.64 10.20 -4.51
CA GLY A 187 4.10 9.35 -5.56
C GLY A 187 2.87 9.94 -6.23
N THR A 188 2.42 9.30 -7.30
CA THR A 188 1.16 9.57 -7.97
C THR A 188 0.46 8.25 -8.28
N ILE A 189 -0.77 8.30 -8.79
CA ILE A 189 -1.52 7.11 -9.20
C ILE A 189 -0.75 6.41 -10.32
N ASP A 190 -0.21 5.27 -9.99
CA ASP A 190 0.56 4.44 -10.91
C ASP A 190 -0.18 3.16 -11.33
N ARG A 191 -1.36 2.91 -10.76
CA ARG A 191 -2.23 1.76 -11.06
C ARG A 191 -3.67 2.19 -11.25
N PRO A 192 -4.47 1.37 -11.97
CA PRO A 192 -5.88 1.69 -12.18
C PRO A 192 -6.64 1.80 -10.85
N PRO A 193 -7.08 3.00 -10.45
CA PRO A 193 -7.86 3.17 -9.24
C PRO A 193 -9.28 2.63 -9.43
N ALA A 194 -9.93 2.29 -8.32
CA ALA A 194 -11.32 1.85 -8.34
C ALA A 194 -12.30 2.99 -8.66
N TYR A 195 -11.92 4.23 -8.37
CA TYR A 195 -12.70 5.43 -8.66
C TYR A 195 -12.15 6.19 -9.87
N PRO A 196 -12.99 7.01 -10.55
CA PRO A 196 -12.58 7.75 -11.74
C PRO A 196 -11.76 9.00 -11.37
N VAL A 197 -10.57 8.81 -10.80
CA VAL A 197 -9.60 9.86 -10.49
C VAL A 197 -8.34 9.69 -11.33
N VAL A 198 -7.58 10.76 -11.48
CA VAL A 198 -6.38 10.81 -12.32
C VAL A 198 -5.20 11.22 -11.47
N GLY A 199 -4.07 10.57 -11.67
CA GLY A 199 -2.79 10.96 -11.08
C GLY A 199 -2.21 12.20 -11.76
N ILE A 200 -1.26 12.83 -11.11
CA ILE A 200 -0.45 13.90 -11.72
C ILE A 200 0.66 13.29 -12.58
N SER A 201 1.16 14.05 -13.55
CA SER A 201 2.31 13.64 -14.35
C SER A 201 3.60 13.65 -13.53
N TYR A 202 4.62 12.93 -13.97
CA TYR A 202 5.96 12.96 -13.35
C TYR A 202 6.58 14.37 -13.34
N ARG A 203 6.27 15.18 -14.33
CA ARG A 203 6.72 16.58 -14.37
C ARG A 203 6.07 17.40 -13.25
N GLU A 204 4.76 17.30 -13.10
CA GLU A 204 4.02 17.96 -12.02
C GLU A 204 4.49 17.46 -10.65
N LEU A 205 4.76 16.17 -10.51
CA LEU A 205 5.31 15.60 -9.28
C LEU A 205 6.71 16.18 -8.95
N HIS A 206 7.55 16.40 -9.96
CA HIS A 206 8.83 17.10 -9.79
C HIS A 206 8.64 18.56 -9.40
N ASP A 207 7.69 19.27 -10.05
CA ASP A 207 7.40 20.67 -9.74
C ASP A 207 6.89 20.80 -8.29
N ILE A 208 6.05 19.86 -7.82
CA ILE A 208 5.60 19.79 -6.43
C ILE A 208 6.78 19.48 -5.48
N ALA A 209 7.66 18.55 -5.82
CA ALA A 209 8.83 18.22 -5.01
C ALA A 209 9.72 19.46 -4.75
N MET A 210 9.82 20.35 -5.71
CA MET A 210 10.58 21.61 -5.59
C MET A 210 9.91 22.66 -4.68
N MET A 211 8.66 22.45 -4.26
CA MET A 211 7.95 23.33 -3.33
C MET A 211 8.23 22.96 -1.86
N PHE A 212 8.77 21.77 -1.60
CA PHE A 212 9.15 21.35 -0.26
C PHE A 212 10.48 21.98 0.16
N ASP A 213 10.66 22.16 1.48
CA ASP A 213 11.91 22.66 2.05
C ASP A 213 13.08 21.71 1.70
N SER A 214 14.22 22.30 1.34
CA SER A 214 15.41 21.55 0.91
C SER A 214 16.06 20.71 2.01
N SER A 215 15.69 20.89 3.27
CA SER A 215 16.13 20.06 4.39
C SER A 215 15.38 18.74 4.49
N LEU A 216 14.20 18.64 3.87
CA LEU A 216 13.40 17.41 3.89
C LEU A 216 14.00 16.35 2.96
N PRO A 217 14.08 15.09 3.39
CA PRO A 217 14.63 13.98 2.59
C PRO A 217 13.63 13.49 1.53
N ILE A 218 13.24 14.39 0.61
CA ILE A 218 12.26 14.13 -0.44
C ILE A 218 12.84 13.16 -1.46
N HIS A 219 12.06 12.16 -1.81
CA HIS A 219 12.34 11.18 -2.85
C HIS A 219 11.10 11.04 -3.75
N ILE A 220 11.28 11.15 -5.05
CA ILE A 220 10.20 10.89 -6.01
C ILE A 220 10.18 9.40 -6.29
N ALA A 221 9.10 8.73 -5.89
CA ALA A 221 8.91 7.31 -6.15
C ALA A 221 8.80 7.09 -7.67
N SER A 222 9.86 6.56 -8.26
CA SER A 222 9.87 6.16 -9.66
C SER A 222 9.61 4.67 -9.78
N ARG A 223 8.96 4.23 -10.87
CA ARG A 223 8.79 2.80 -11.18
C ARG A 223 10.10 2.09 -11.53
N ILE A 224 11.22 2.81 -11.55
CA ILE A 224 12.49 2.31 -12.05
C ILE A 224 13.17 1.46 -10.96
N HIS A 225 13.32 0.18 -11.26
CA HIS A 225 14.27 -0.80 -10.72
C HIS A 225 13.88 -1.57 -9.44
N ALA A 226 12.91 -2.49 -9.59
CA ALA A 226 13.09 -3.76 -8.87
C ALA A 226 14.06 -4.63 -9.70
N GLU A 227 15.05 -5.24 -9.06
CA GLU A 227 15.83 -6.30 -9.72
C GLU A 227 14.87 -7.44 -10.14
N PRO A 228 15.11 -8.07 -11.31
CA PRO A 228 14.25 -9.13 -11.79
C PRO A 228 14.14 -10.26 -10.76
N ASN A 229 12.98 -10.47 -10.21
CA ASN A 229 12.68 -11.60 -9.35
C ASN A 229 11.79 -12.58 -10.13
N ASN A 230 12.37 -13.28 -11.10
CA ASN A 230 11.68 -14.22 -11.96
C ASN A 230 11.33 -15.47 -11.17
N ALA A 231 10.17 -15.47 -10.52
CA ALA A 231 9.62 -16.62 -9.82
C ALA A 231 8.67 -17.42 -10.75
N PRO A 232 8.56 -18.75 -10.57
CA PRO A 232 7.54 -19.53 -11.24
C PRO A 232 6.16 -19.25 -10.62
N TYR A 233 5.17 -18.97 -11.47
CA TYR A 233 3.77 -18.75 -11.08
C TYR A 233 2.86 -19.71 -11.84
N SER A 234 1.93 -20.34 -11.12
CA SER A 234 0.80 -21.05 -11.73
C SER A 234 -0.23 -20.07 -12.30
N LYS A 235 -1.14 -20.54 -13.18
CA LYS A 235 -2.25 -19.73 -13.69
C LYS A 235 -3.11 -19.12 -12.58
N GLU A 236 -3.33 -19.84 -11.50
CA GLU A 236 -4.12 -19.36 -10.35
C GLU A 236 -3.40 -18.25 -9.61
N GLU A 237 -2.10 -18.37 -9.36
CA GLU A 237 -1.28 -17.35 -8.72
C GLU A 237 -1.17 -16.09 -9.59
N ILE A 238 -1.05 -16.25 -10.92
CA ILE A 238 -1.08 -15.10 -11.85
C ILE A 238 -2.41 -14.34 -11.72
N LEU A 239 -3.56 -15.05 -11.76
CA LEU A 239 -4.87 -14.42 -11.64
C LEU A 239 -5.06 -13.76 -10.27
N ASN A 240 -4.65 -14.41 -9.19
CA ASN A 240 -4.71 -13.86 -7.84
C ASN A 240 -3.80 -12.63 -7.69
N THR A 241 -2.63 -12.63 -8.31
CA THR A 241 -1.72 -11.49 -8.32
C THR A 241 -2.33 -10.31 -9.08
N LEU A 242 -2.87 -10.56 -10.28
CA LEU A 242 -3.53 -9.52 -11.09
C LEU A 242 -4.79 -8.96 -10.45
N ASP A 243 -5.53 -9.76 -9.65
CA ASP A 243 -6.72 -9.31 -8.93
C ASP A 243 -6.36 -8.38 -7.76
N LYS A 244 -5.27 -8.69 -7.06
CA LYS A 244 -4.74 -7.86 -5.98
C LYS A 244 -3.96 -6.65 -6.50
N ARG A 245 -3.27 -6.81 -7.63
CA ARG A 245 -2.33 -5.84 -8.18
C ARG A 245 -2.30 -5.89 -9.71
N PRO A 246 -2.94 -4.96 -10.42
CA PRO A 246 -2.74 -4.80 -11.86
C PRO A 246 -1.27 -4.65 -12.22
N LEU A 247 -0.80 -5.35 -13.25
CA LEU A 247 0.59 -5.37 -13.66
C LEU A 247 0.78 -4.71 -15.03
N THR A 248 1.83 -3.92 -15.17
CA THR A 248 2.32 -3.44 -16.48
C THR A 248 3.16 -4.52 -17.16
N GLN A 249 3.49 -4.32 -18.46
CA GLN A 249 4.42 -5.20 -19.15
C GLN A 249 5.81 -5.23 -18.51
N GLU A 250 6.25 -4.12 -17.92
CA GLU A 250 7.51 -4.05 -17.16
C GLU A 250 7.43 -4.88 -15.88
N ASP A 251 6.33 -4.74 -15.11
CA ASP A 251 6.10 -5.56 -13.92
C ASP A 251 6.14 -7.05 -14.25
N ILE A 252 5.52 -7.46 -15.37
CA ILE A 252 5.51 -8.86 -15.83
C ILE A 252 6.92 -9.34 -16.13
N ASN A 253 7.72 -8.53 -16.81
CA ASN A 253 9.10 -8.89 -17.15
C ASN A 253 10.01 -8.99 -15.91
N LEU A 254 9.67 -8.29 -14.83
CA LEU A 254 10.41 -8.32 -13.58
C LEU A 254 9.97 -9.46 -12.64
N LEU A 255 8.67 -9.80 -12.64
CA LEU A 255 8.09 -10.72 -11.66
C LEU A 255 8.01 -12.15 -12.17
N LEU A 256 7.69 -12.36 -13.45
CA LEU A 256 7.39 -13.69 -14.00
C LEU A 256 8.59 -14.25 -14.75
N ASP A 257 8.89 -15.52 -14.54
CA ASP A 257 9.80 -16.28 -15.37
C ASP A 257 9.21 -16.55 -16.78
N GLU A 258 9.98 -17.18 -17.64
CA GLU A 258 9.60 -17.40 -19.05
C GLU A 258 8.37 -18.34 -19.16
N GLU A 259 8.30 -19.37 -18.31
CA GLU A 259 7.19 -20.32 -18.28
C GLU A 259 5.89 -19.64 -17.79
N SER A 260 5.95 -18.87 -16.73
CA SER A 260 4.81 -18.12 -16.20
C SER A 260 4.30 -17.07 -17.18
N ARG A 261 5.18 -16.45 -17.99
CA ARG A 261 4.77 -15.53 -19.06
C ARG A 261 3.98 -16.24 -20.15
N LEU A 262 4.35 -17.48 -20.48
CA LEU A 262 3.57 -18.29 -21.44
C LEU A 262 2.18 -18.60 -20.86
N LEU A 263 2.08 -18.96 -19.57
CA LEU A 263 0.79 -19.17 -18.92
C LEU A 263 -0.07 -17.91 -18.88
N LEU A 264 0.53 -16.73 -18.69
CA LEU A 264 -0.16 -15.45 -18.79
C LEU A 264 -0.72 -15.19 -20.19
N LEU A 265 0.05 -15.48 -21.26
CA LEU A 265 -0.43 -15.37 -22.65
C LEU A 265 -1.63 -16.30 -22.91
N GLU A 266 -1.61 -17.52 -22.35
CA GLU A 266 -2.75 -18.43 -22.43
C GLU A 266 -3.98 -17.84 -21.73
N LEU A 267 -3.83 -17.23 -20.53
CA LEU A 267 -4.91 -16.58 -19.80
C LEU A 267 -5.51 -15.38 -20.58
N ILE A 268 -4.66 -14.63 -21.29
CA ILE A 268 -5.13 -13.55 -22.18
C ILE A 268 -5.93 -14.14 -23.36
N HIS A 269 -5.41 -15.21 -23.98
CA HIS A 269 -6.11 -15.88 -25.09
C HIS A 269 -7.43 -16.53 -24.64
N GLU A 270 -7.48 -17.06 -23.42
CA GLU A 270 -8.70 -17.59 -22.79
C GLU A 270 -9.71 -16.48 -22.40
N GLY A 271 -9.36 -15.21 -22.57
CA GLY A 271 -10.19 -14.06 -22.20
C GLY A 271 -10.34 -13.87 -20.68
N LYS A 272 -9.49 -14.49 -19.87
CA LYS A 272 -9.48 -14.37 -18.40
C LYS A 272 -8.72 -13.14 -17.90
N VAL A 273 -7.82 -12.61 -18.74
CA VAL A 273 -7.05 -11.39 -18.50
C VAL A 273 -7.33 -10.42 -19.64
N SER A 274 -7.49 -9.14 -19.31
CA SER A 274 -7.73 -8.05 -20.25
C SER A 274 -6.77 -6.90 -19.98
N ILE A 275 -6.62 -6.00 -20.98
CA ILE A 275 -5.80 -4.80 -20.87
C ILE A 275 -6.70 -3.62 -20.48
N LYS A 276 -6.26 -2.82 -19.49
CA LYS A 276 -6.88 -1.56 -19.11
C LYS A 276 -5.84 -0.45 -19.24
N THR A 277 -6.15 0.60 -19.99
CA THR A 277 -5.25 1.76 -20.16
C THR A 277 -5.58 2.83 -19.12
N VAL A 278 -4.56 3.32 -18.41
CA VAL A 278 -4.66 4.43 -17.44
C VAL A 278 -3.44 5.31 -17.63
N SER A 279 -3.64 6.62 -17.80
CA SER A 279 -2.57 7.62 -17.95
C SER A 279 -1.47 7.22 -18.96
N ASN A 280 -1.86 6.70 -20.13
CA ASN A 280 -0.99 6.18 -21.19
C ASN A 280 -0.19 4.90 -20.84
N LEU A 281 -0.53 4.23 -19.75
CA LEU A 281 0.04 2.93 -19.38
C LEU A 281 -1.00 1.82 -19.58
N GLU A 282 -0.55 0.68 -20.06
CA GLU A 282 -1.36 -0.52 -20.19
C GLU A 282 -1.13 -1.45 -19.03
N PHE A 283 -2.24 -1.84 -18.38
CA PHE A 283 -2.26 -2.77 -17.25
C PHE A 283 -3.00 -4.04 -17.63
N LEU A 284 -2.43 -5.17 -17.26
CA LEU A 284 -3.14 -6.43 -17.28
C LEU A 284 -3.96 -6.57 -16.00
N VAL A 285 -5.24 -6.88 -16.18
CA VAL A 285 -6.22 -7.04 -15.10
C VAL A 285 -7.05 -8.30 -15.34
N PRO A 286 -7.61 -8.95 -14.31
CA PRO A 286 -8.55 -10.04 -14.51
C PRO A 286 -9.78 -9.54 -15.27
N SER A 287 -10.23 -10.30 -16.25
CA SER A 287 -11.48 -10.00 -16.95
C SER A 287 -12.66 -10.21 -16.00
N LYS A 288 -13.40 -9.14 -15.67
CA LYS A 288 -14.61 -9.26 -14.86
C LYS A 288 -15.61 -10.11 -15.63
N ASN A 289 -15.94 -11.30 -15.12
CA ASN A 289 -17.05 -12.09 -15.63
C ASN A 289 -18.35 -11.28 -15.44
N ILE A 290 -18.82 -10.65 -16.52
CA ILE A 290 -20.15 -10.07 -16.56
C ILE A 290 -21.12 -11.26 -16.52
N LYS A 291 -21.54 -11.68 -15.31
CA LYS A 291 -22.66 -12.58 -15.15
C LYS A 291 -23.88 -11.89 -15.77
N ARG A 292 -24.15 -12.16 -17.05
CA ARG A 292 -25.41 -11.83 -17.69
C ARG A 292 -26.52 -12.47 -16.84
N LYS A 293 -27.20 -11.66 -16.02
CA LYS A 293 -28.48 -12.06 -15.44
C LYS A 293 -29.41 -12.44 -16.62
N LYS A 294 -29.58 -13.72 -16.86
CA LYS A 294 -30.72 -14.20 -17.69
C LYS A 294 -31.95 -13.69 -16.99
N LYS A 295 -32.63 -12.69 -17.58
CA LYS A 295 -34.05 -12.40 -17.28
C LYS A 295 -34.79 -13.69 -17.54
N LYS A 296 -35.36 -14.31 -16.52
CA LYS A 296 -36.44 -15.27 -16.66
C LYS A 296 -37.66 -14.46 -17.11
N SER A 297 -38.10 -14.75 -18.33
CA SER A 297 -39.44 -14.43 -18.84
C SER A 297 -40.47 -15.22 -18.06
#